data_60ffbd39df3e16e47b82ad81ef811b8c
#
_entry.id   60ffbd39df3e16e47b82ad81ef811b8c
#
_cell.length_a   1.000
_cell.length_b   1.000
_cell.length_c   1.000
_cell.angle_alpha   90.00
_cell.angle_beta   90.00
_cell.angle_gamma   90.00
#
_symmetry.space_group_name_H-M   'P 1'
#
loop_
_entity.id
_entity.type
_entity.pdbx_description
1 polymer ?
#
loop_
_entity_poly.entity_id
_entity_poly.type
_entity_poly.pdbx_seq_one_letter_code
_entity_poly.pdbx_strand_id
1 'polypeptide(L)'
;MYAAFEHPEVFGSAICMSTHWTGSVLPDPGEDNPMANGFFAYMKSKNLDPKTHKIYFDYGTATLDADYVQYAAPVDDIFKEKGFDKSDYKNLKFEGDAHDEISWAKRLHIPIVFLLGKHQ
;
A
#
# COMPACT_ATOMS: atom_id res chain seq x y z
N MET A 1 -4.40 -1.44 -6.68
CA MET A 1 -5.37 -1.37 -5.57
C MET A 1 -6.82 -1.42 -6.04
N TYR A 2 -7.32 -0.44 -6.81
CA TYR A 2 -8.72 -0.35 -7.25
C TYR A 2 -9.28 -1.68 -7.81
N ALA A 3 -8.59 -2.32 -8.75
CA ALA A 3 -9.03 -3.58 -9.35
C ALA A 3 -9.31 -4.68 -8.31
N ALA A 4 -8.43 -4.84 -7.32
CA ALA A 4 -8.60 -5.86 -6.28
C ALA A 4 -9.80 -5.56 -5.36
N PHE A 5 -10.11 -4.27 -5.13
CA PHE A 5 -11.24 -3.88 -4.29
C PHE A 5 -12.58 -3.89 -5.02
N GLU A 6 -12.62 -3.58 -6.33
CA GLU A 6 -13.86 -3.57 -7.11
C GLU A 6 -14.18 -4.93 -7.71
N HIS A 7 -13.17 -5.75 -7.99
CA HIS A 7 -13.31 -7.05 -8.63
C HIS A 7 -12.54 -8.13 -7.85
N PRO A 8 -12.88 -8.33 -6.56
CA PRO A 8 -12.16 -9.27 -5.70
C PRO A 8 -12.29 -10.73 -6.16
N GLU A 9 -13.34 -11.03 -6.95
CA GLU A 9 -13.54 -12.34 -7.58
C GLU A 9 -12.56 -12.63 -8.73
N VAL A 10 -11.90 -11.58 -9.26
CA VAL A 10 -10.95 -11.67 -10.37
C VAL A 10 -9.52 -11.43 -9.92
N PHE A 11 -9.30 -10.42 -9.07
CA PHE A 11 -7.98 -9.96 -8.64
C PHE A 11 -7.71 -10.31 -7.18
N GLY A 12 -7.09 -11.44 -6.95
CA GLY A 12 -6.74 -11.92 -5.61
C GLY A 12 -5.52 -11.24 -4.99
N SER A 13 -4.85 -10.33 -5.71
CA SER A 13 -3.63 -9.70 -5.18
C SER A 13 -3.41 -8.31 -5.78
N ALA A 14 -2.73 -7.44 -5.00
CA ALA A 14 -2.28 -6.14 -5.49
C ALA A 14 -0.87 -5.82 -4.96
N ILE A 15 -0.02 -5.29 -5.86
CA ILE A 15 1.26 -4.65 -5.54
C ILE A 15 1.08 -3.15 -5.76
N CYS A 16 1.32 -2.37 -4.73
CA CYS A 16 1.21 -0.91 -4.76
C CYS A 16 2.52 -0.31 -4.22
N MET A 17 3.48 -0.10 -5.11
CA MET A 17 4.78 0.47 -4.76
C MET A 17 4.70 1.99 -4.77
N SER A 18 5.26 2.63 -3.75
CA SER A 18 5.24 4.09 -3.58
C SER A 18 3.84 4.68 -3.83
N THR A 19 2.84 4.16 -3.14
CA THR A 19 1.44 4.54 -3.38
C THR A 19 1.22 6.03 -3.15
N HIS A 20 0.75 6.71 -4.17
CA HIS A 20 0.51 8.15 -4.17
C HIS A 20 -0.79 8.52 -3.44
N TRP A 21 -0.73 8.64 -2.13
CA TRP A 21 -1.87 8.95 -1.28
C TRP A 21 -2.35 10.40 -1.37
N THR A 22 -1.45 11.30 -1.75
CA THR A 22 -1.65 12.75 -1.62
C THR A 22 -2.43 13.38 -2.77
N GLY A 23 -2.57 12.70 -3.91
CA GLY A 23 -3.18 13.30 -5.10
C GLY A 23 -2.31 14.43 -5.69
N SER A 24 -2.95 15.39 -6.36
CA SER A 24 -2.27 16.48 -7.06
C SER A 24 -1.79 17.62 -6.13
N VAL A 25 -2.20 17.63 -4.89
CA VAL A 25 -1.88 18.70 -3.93
C VAL A 25 -1.26 18.06 -2.69
N LEU A 26 -0.02 18.44 -2.40
CA LEU A 26 0.61 18.10 -1.13
C LEU A 26 0.08 19.06 -0.06
N PRO A 27 -0.53 18.57 1.02
CA PRO A 27 -0.90 19.43 2.13
C PRO A 27 0.36 19.91 2.85
N ASP A 28 0.28 21.03 3.54
CA ASP A 28 1.33 21.47 4.43
C ASP A 28 1.55 20.45 5.58
N PRO A 29 2.77 20.38 6.14
CA PRO A 29 3.04 19.45 7.22
C PRO A 29 2.07 19.61 8.39
N GLY A 30 1.37 18.52 8.74
CA GLY A 30 0.38 18.49 9.81
C GLY A 30 -1.04 18.85 9.38
N GLU A 31 -1.27 19.21 8.13
CA GLU A 31 -2.61 19.39 7.59
C GLU A 31 -3.24 18.07 7.16
N ASP A 32 -4.56 18.03 7.28
CA ASP A 32 -5.36 16.89 6.85
C ASP A 32 -5.37 16.78 5.33
N ASN A 33 -5.24 15.57 4.80
CA ASN A 33 -5.26 15.32 3.36
C ASN A 33 -6.60 14.69 2.94
N PRO A 34 -7.51 15.47 2.32
CA PRO A 34 -8.80 14.94 1.90
C PRO A 34 -8.71 13.79 0.90
N MET A 35 -7.67 13.77 0.04
CA MET A 35 -7.47 12.68 -0.92
C MET A 35 -7.09 11.39 -0.21
N ALA A 36 -6.13 11.43 0.71
CA ALA A 36 -5.76 10.27 1.51
C ALA A 36 -6.94 9.76 2.34
N ASN A 37 -7.69 10.66 2.97
CA ASN A 37 -8.89 10.31 3.72
C ASN A 37 -9.96 9.65 2.84
N GLY A 38 -10.12 10.11 1.61
CA GLY A 38 -10.99 9.49 0.61
C GLY A 38 -10.56 8.07 0.27
N PHE A 39 -9.27 7.81 0.08
CA PHE A 39 -8.72 6.47 -0.12
C PHE A 39 -8.95 5.58 1.09
N PHE A 40 -8.75 6.08 2.30
CA PHE A 40 -8.97 5.31 3.53
C PHE A 40 -10.45 4.95 3.70
N ALA A 41 -11.36 5.89 3.51
CA ALA A 41 -12.80 5.63 3.55
C ALA A 41 -13.21 4.60 2.50
N TYR A 42 -12.68 4.71 1.29
CA TYR A 42 -12.91 3.74 0.22
C TYR A 42 -12.45 2.34 0.61
N MET A 43 -11.21 2.18 1.08
CA MET A 43 -10.70 0.88 1.51
C MET A 43 -11.49 0.28 2.67
N LYS A 44 -11.92 1.12 3.62
CA LYS A 44 -12.77 0.67 4.75
C LYS A 44 -14.12 0.15 4.28
N SER A 45 -14.71 0.77 3.26
CA SER A 45 -16.05 0.41 2.74
C SER A 45 -16.09 -0.90 1.96
N LYS A 46 -14.94 -1.43 1.52
CA LYS A 46 -14.86 -2.62 0.68
C LYS A 46 -14.56 -3.88 1.50
N ASN A 47 -15.14 -4.98 1.08
CA ASN A 47 -14.87 -6.29 1.69
C ASN A 47 -13.78 -7.00 0.90
N LEU A 48 -12.65 -7.25 1.57
CA LEU A 48 -11.58 -8.11 1.08
C LEU A 48 -11.36 -9.23 2.09
N ASP A 49 -11.38 -10.46 1.63
CA ASP A 49 -11.16 -11.63 2.48
C ASP A 49 -9.66 -11.95 2.53
N PRO A 50 -8.99 -11.87 3.70
CA PRO A 50 -7.57 -12.20 3.82
C PRO A 50 -7.23 -13.64 3.43
N LYS A 51 -8.20 -14.56 3.47
CA LYS A 51 -7.99 -15.96 3.04
C LYS A 51 -7.78 -16.12 1.54
N THR A 52 -8.22 -15.16 0.75
CA THR A 52 -8.19 -15.21 -0.72
C THR A 52 -7.40 -14.07 -1.36
N HIS A 53 -6.98 -13.08 -0.56
CA HIS A 53 -6.30 -11.89 -1.07
C HIS A 53 -4.95 -11.66 -0.39
N LYS A 54 -3.99 -11.17 -1.19
CA LYS A 54 -2.71 -10.67 -0.70
C LYS A 54 -2.49 -9.24 -1.18
N ILE A 55 -2.21 -8.34 -0.26
CA ILE A 55 -2.03 -6.92 -0.54
C ILE A 55 -0.65 -6.46 -0.07
N TYR A 56 0.05 -5.78 -0.96
CA TYR A 56 1.37 -5.23 -0.70
C TYR A 56 1.39 -3.73 -0.97
N PHE A 57 1.86 -2.99 0.02
CA PHE A 57 2.23 -1.59 -0.11
C PHE A 57 3.70 -1.40 0.25
N ASP A 58 4.31 -0.37 -0.32
CA ASP A 58 5.60 0.12 0.14
C ASP A 58 5.76 1.62 -0.11
N TYR A 59 6.80 2.18 0.48
CA TYR A 59 7.22 3.56 0.26
C TYR A 59 8.71 3.74 0.59
N GLY A 60 9.33 4.70 -0.07
CA GLY A 60 10.66 5.19 0.27
C GLY A 60 10.61 6.31 1.31
N THR A 61 11.74 7.00 1.50
CA THR A 61 11.85 8.15 2.42
C THR A 61 12.48 9.38 1.77
N ALA A 62 12.72 9.33 0.48
CA ALA A 62 13.29 10.43 -0.29
C ALA A 62 12.33 10.91 -1.38
N THR A 63 12.52 12.13 -1.85
CA THR A 63 11.68 12.80 -2.84
C THR A 63 10.19 12.79 -2.43
N LEU A 64 9.27 12.48 -3.34
CA LEU A 64 7.84 12.46 -3.06
C LEU A 64 7.44 11.43 -1.99
N ASP A 65 8.17 10.31 -1.91
CA ASP A 65 7.92 9.25 -0.91
C ASP A 65 8.15 9.71 0.53
N ALA A 66 8.92 10.78 0.75
CA ALA A 66 9.16 11.33 2.09
C ALA A 66 7.85 11.71 2.82
N ASP A 67 6.80 12.06 2.08
CA ASP A 67 5.51 12.42 2.65
C ASP A 67 4.63 11.20 2.98
N TYR A 68 5.00 10.01 2.53
CA TYR A 68 4.12 8.83 2.64
C TYR A 68 4.18 8.14 3.99
N VAL A 69 5.20 8.40 4.79
CA VAL A 69 5.36 7.78 6.12
C VAL A 69 4.13 8.00 7.03
N GLN A 70 3.51 9.16 6.94
CA GLN A 70 2.33 9.51 7.74
C GLN A 70 1.09 8.70 7.41
N TYR A 71 1.02 8.11 6.22
CA TYR A 71 -0.12 7.30 5.76
C TYR A 71 0.04 5.81 6.06
N ALA A 72 1.22 5.37 6.46
CA ALA A 72 1.49 3.96 6.71
C ALA A 72 0.64 3.39 7.86
N ALA A 73 0.65 4.02 9.02
CA ALA A 73 -0.10 3.54 10.19
C ALA A 73 -1.63 3.51 9.95
N PRO A 74 -2.27 4.55 9.40
CA PRO A 74 -3.69 4.47 9.04
C PRO A 74 -4.03 3.32 8.07
N VAL A 75 -3.18 3.04 7.10
CA VAL A 75 -3.38 1.93 6.17
C VAL A 75 -3.22 0.59 6.87
N ASP A 76 -2.19 0.45 7.71
CA ASP A 76 -1.97 -0.77 8.50
C ASP A 76 -3.16 -1.08 9.42
N ASP A 77 -3.73 -0.06 10.05
CA ASP A 77 -4.91 -0.20 10.91
C ASP A 77 -6.14 -0.70 10.12
N ILE A 78 -6.37 -0.18 8.91
CA ILE A 78 -7.46 -0.62 8.04
C ILE A 78 -7.35 -2.12 7.73
N PHE A 79 -6.18 -2.59 7.33
CA PHE A 79 -5.98 -4.00 6.98
C PHE A 79 -6.02 -4.90 8.20
N LYS A 80 -5.50 -4.45 9.34
CA LYS A 80 -5.62 -5.16 10.61
C LYS A 80 -7.08 -5.32 11.05
N GLU A 81 -7.91 -4.28 10.94
CA GLU A 81 -9.35 -4.36 11.22
C GLU A 81 -10.09 -5.32 10.30
N LYS A 82 -9.62 -5.49 9.06
CA LYS A 82 -10.13 -6.47 8.10
C LYS A 82 -9.65 -7.90 8.36
N GLY A 83 -8.78 -8.12 9.34
CA GLY A 83 -8.27 -9.44 9.71
C GLY A 83 -7.03 -9.89 8.92
N PHE A 84 -6.40 -9.00 8.17
CA PHE A 84 -5.14 -9.30 7.50
C PHE A 84 -3.98 -9.40 8.49
N ASP A 85 -3.02 -10.27 8.18
CA ASP A 85 -1.79 -10.43 8.96
C ASP A 85 -0.55 -10.43 8.04
N LYS A 86 0.63 -10.68 8.62
CA LYS A 86 1.90 -10.64 7.90
C LYS A 86 2.03 -11.64 6.75
N SER A 87 1.16 -12.64 6.66
CA SER A 87 1.17 -13.65 5.59
C SER A 87 0.44 -13.20 4.33
N ASP A 88 -0.48 -12.26 4.46
CA ASP A 88 -1.35 -11.78 3.39
C ASP A 88 -1.32 -10.25 3.18
N TYR A 89 -0.69 -9.53 4.11
CA TYR A 89 -0.52 -8.08 4.03
C TYR A 89 0.91 -7.63 4.37
N LYS A 90 1.44 -6.69 3.59
CA LYS A 90 2.69 -5.99 3.89
C LYS A 90 2.58 -4.51 3.54
N ASN A 91 3.22 -3.68 4.37
CA ASN A 91 3.45 -2.27 4.10
C ASN A 91 4.87 -1.94 4.56
N LEU A 92 5.80 -1.81 3.62
CA LEU A 92 7.24 -1.78 3.92
C LEU A 92 7.85 -0.40 3.63
N LYS A 93 8.67 0.06 4.57
CA LYS A 93 9.47 1.28 4.42
C LYS A 93 10.87 0.94 3.89
N PHE A 94 11.34 1.70 2.90
CA PHE A 94 12.68 1.59 2.32
C PHE A 94 13.45 2.89 2.52
N GLU A 95 14.31 2.90 3.52
CA GLU A 95 15.09 4.08 3.89
C GLU A 95 16.02 4.53 2.76
N GLY A 96 15.94 5.82 2.39
CA GLY A 96 16.73 6.42 1.34
C GLY A 96 16.22 6.21 -0.09
N ASP A 97 15.23 5.34 -0.31
CA ASP A 97 14.65 5.12 -1.64
C ASP A 97 13.73 6.29 -2.04
N ALA A 98 13.80 6.65 -3.32
CA ALA A 98 13.04 7.76 -3.90
C ALA A 98 11.80 7.27 -4.66
N HIS A 99 10.95 8.24 -5.06
CA HIS A 99 9.81 7.97 -5.95
C HIS A 99 10.30 7.94 -7.40
N ASP A 100 11.02 6.87 -7.76
CA ASP A 100 11.58 6.69 -9.10
C ASP A 100 11.74 5.21 -9.48
N GLU A 101 11.94 4.99 -10.77
CA GLU A 101 12.07 3.66 -11.37
C GLU A 101 13.30 2.89 -10.88
N ILE A 102 14.37 3.58 -10.52
CA ILE A 102 15.59 2.95 -10.01
C ILE A 102 15.32 2.33 -8.65
N SER A 103 14.67 3.08 -7.76
CA SER A 103 14.27 2.61 -6.43
C SER A 103 13.26 1.47 -6.54
N TRP A 104 12.29 1.57 -7.44
CA TRP A 104 11.29 0.50 -7.64
C TRP A 104 11.92 -0.78 -8.22
N ALA A 105 12.76 -0.67 -9.25
CA ALA A 105 13.44 -1.82 -9.85
C ALA A 105 14.29 -2.58 -8.83
N LYS A 106 14.99 -1.87 -7.96
CA LYS A 106 15.84 -2.43 -6.91
C LYS A 106 15.07 -3.34 -5.95
N ARG A 107 13.81 -3.03 -5.64
CA ARG A 107 13.01 -3.73 -4.62
C ARG A 107 11.81 -4.53 -5.17
N LEU A 108 11.55 -4.48 -6.48
CA LEU A 108 10.41 -5.16 -7.13
C LEU A 108 10.34 -6.66 -6.83
N HIS A 109 11.49 -7.33 -6.67
CA HIS A 109 11.53 -8.75 -6.34
C HIS A 109 10.83 -9.08 -5.01
N ILE A 110 10.78 -8.16 -4.05
CA ILE A 110 10.20 -8.36 -2.72
C ILE A 110 8.68 -8.62 -2.80
N PRO A 111 7.87 -7.72 -3.41
CA PRO A 111 6.45 -8.01 -3.57
C PRO A 111 6.16 -9.19 -4.50
N ILE A 112 6.97 -9.42 -5.52
CA ILE A 112 6.77 -10.58 -6.40
C ILE A 112 6.94 -11.89 -5.61
N VAL A 113 7.99 -12.01 -4.80
CA VAL A 113 8.20 -13.18 -3.94
C VAL A 113 7.10 -13.32 -2.89
N PHE A 114 6.65 -12.20 -2.31
CA PHE A 114 5.54 -12.20 -1.35
C PHE A 114 4.24 -12.75 -1.97
N LEU A 115 3.91 -12.36 -3.21
CA LEU A 115 2.67 -12.79 -3.85
C LEU A 115 2.77 -14.21 -4.44
N LEU A 116 3.87 -14.54 -5.10
CA LEU A 116 4.01 -15.74 -5.93
C LEU A 116 4.92 -16.79 -5.31
N GLY A 117 5.69 -16.43 -4.27
CA GLY A 117 6.60 -17.34 -3.60
C GLY A 117 5.84 -18.49 -2.94
N LYS A 118 6.39 -19.69 -3.04
CA LYS A 118 5.86 -20.83 -2.29
C LYS A 118 6.17 -20.63 -0.81
N HIS A 119 5.17 -20.75 0.03
CA HIS A 119 5.40 -20.88 1.47
C HIS A 119 6.17 -22.19 1.69
N GLN A 120 7.37 -22.04 2.19
CA GLN A 120 8.16 -23.20 2.65
C GLN A 120 7.74 -23.53 4.07
#